data_a43f8307db7656a85d6b3b4784b9ee8c
#
_entry.id   a43f8307db7656a85d6b3b4784b9ee8c
#
_cell.length_a   1.000
_cell.length_b   1.000
_cell.length_c   1.000
_cell.angle_alpha   90.00
_cell.angle_beta   90.00
_cell.angle_gamma   90.00
#
_symmetry.space_group_name_H-M   'P 1'
#
loop_
_entity.id
_entity.type
_entity.pdbx_description
1 polymer ?
#
loop_
_entity_poly.entity_id
_entity_poly.type
_entity_poly.pdbx_seq_one_letter_code
_entity_poly.pdbx_strand_id
1 'polypeptide(L)'
;MSKVVVMDHPLIEQKIGIIRRKETGTKDFRQNISEIAMLIGYEATKDLPLEEVEIETPICKTTVKQLKGKKLALVPILRAGLGMVDGMLSLIPAAKVGHIGLYRDPETLKPVEYYCKLPADCAEREVFVVDPMLATGGSSIAAIQLLKDKGCKSIRLLCIIAAPEGVKAMQEAHPDVDIYIGAMDQKLNDHGYIGPGLGDAGDRIFGTK
;
A
#
# COMPACT_ATOMS: atom_id res chain seq x y z
N MET A 1 -13.67 13.28 5.64
CA MET A 1 -13.49 12.72 4.29
C MET A 1 -12.05 12.22 4.22
N SER A 2 -11.83 11.01 3.72
CA SER A 2 -10.51 10.47 3.46
C SER A 2 -9.74 11.35 2.47
N LYS A 3 -8.45 11.49 2.73
CA LYS A 3 -7.53 12.18 1.83
C LYS A 3 -7.16 11.23 0.68
N VAL A 4 -7.21 11.71 -0.55
CA VAL A 4 -6.68 11.01 -1.73
C VAL A 4 -5.49 11.80 -2.24
N VAL A 5 -4.32 11.20 -2.21
CA VAL A 5 -3.06 11.80 -2.66
C VAL A 5 -2.56 11.04 -3.86
N VAL A 6 -2.57 11.68 -5.00
CA VAL A 6 -1.93 11.17 -6.23
C VAL A 6 -0.54 11.80 -6.31
N MET A 7 0.49 10.97 -6.47
CA MET A 7 1.87 11.44 -6.53
C MET A 7 2.10 12.27 -7.79
N ASP A 8 2.67 13.45 -7.61
CA ASP A 8 3.14 14.33 -8.67
C ASP A 8 4.66 14.46 -8.56
N HIS A 9 5.39 13.47 -9.07
CA HIS A 9 6.83 13.41 -8.95
C HIS A 9 7.48 12.72 -10.17
N PRO A 10 8.44 13.37 -10.87
CA PRO A 10 9.06 12.84 -12.11
C PRO A 10 9.66 11.44 -11.99
N LEU A 11 10.26 11.10 -10.85
CA LEU A 11 10.82 9.75 -10.64
C LEU A 11 9.73 8.68 -10.54
N ILE A 12 8.58 8.99 -9.98
CA ILE A 12 7.44 8.07 -9.91
C ILE A 12 6.86 7.89 -11.31
N GLU A 13 6.64 8.97 -12.04
CA GLU A 13 6.13 8.93 -13.42
C GLU A 13 7.02 8.11 -14.33
N GLN A 14 8.34 8.33 -14.26
CA GLN A 14 9.33 7.56 -15.03
C GLN A 14 9.23 6.05 -14.71
N LYS A 15 9.20 5.68 -13.43
CA LYS A 15 9.15 4.28 -13.01
C LYS A 15 7.82 3.62 -13.38
N ILE A 16 6.72 4.33 -13.27
CA ILE A 16 5.41 3.88 -13.78
C ILE A 16 5.47 3.67 -15.29
N GLY A 17 6.09 4.56 -16.03
CA GLY A 17 6.32 4.39 -17.47
C GLY A 17 7.08 3.10 -17.79
N ILE A 18 8.06 2.71 -16.98
CA ILE A 18 8.81 1.46 -17.15
C ILE A 18 7.93 0.24 -16.89
N ILE A 19 7.20 0.21 -15.76
CA ILE A 19 6.38 -0.96 -15.41
C ILE A 19 5.16 -1.16 -16.30
N ARG A 20 4.69 -0.11 -17.00
CA ARG A 20 3.60 -0.22 -17.98
C ARG A 20 3.99 -0.96 -19.25
N ARG A 21 5.26 -0.93 -19.63
CA ARG A 21 5.73 -1.56 -20.87
C ARG A 21 5.56 -3.07 -20.80
N LYS A 22 5.01 -3.70 -21.84
CA LYS A 22 4.80 -5.14 -21.92
C LYS A 22 6.11 -5.93 -21.94
N GLU A 23 7.18 -5.34 -22.48
CA GLU A 23 8.51 -5.92 -22.57
C GLU A 23 9.33 -5.84 -21.28
N THR A 24 8.86 -5.10 -20.26
CA THR A 24 9.56 -5.02 -18.97
C THR A 24 9.56 -6.38 -18.29
N GLY A 25 10.74 -6.96 -18.13
CA GLY A 25 10.93 -8.26 -17.50
C GLY A 25 10.65 -8.24 -15.99
N THR A 26 10.42 -9.43 -15.42
CA THR A 26 10.05 -9.61 -13.99
C THR A 26 11.02 -8.93 -13.02
N LYS A 27 12.33 -8.96 -13.28
CA LYS A 27 13.34 -8.31 -12.43
C LYS A 27 13.11 -6.81 -12.34
N ASP A 28 13.03 -6.16 -13.49
CA ASP A 28 12.90 -4.68 -13.56
C ASP A 28 11.51 -4.24 -13.10
N PHE A 29 10.49 -5.04 -13.40
CA PHE A 29 9.14 -4.79 -12.90
C PHE A 29 9.10 -4.79 -11.37
N ARG A 30 9.63 -5.84 -10.73
CA ARG A 30 9.67 -5.99 -9.27
C ARG A 30 10.48 -4.87 -8.62
N GLN A 31 11.65 -4.53 -9.18
CA GLN A 31 12.49 -3.46 -8.67
C GLN A 31 11.75 -2.12 -8.69
N ASN A 32 11.13 -1.76 -9.82
CA ASN A 32 10.41 -0.48 -9.92
C ASN A 32 9.16 -0.45 -9.01
N ILE A 33 8.42 -1.55 -8.85
CA ILE A 33 7.32 -1.65 -7.86
C ILE A 33 7.82 -1.34 -6.45
N SER A 34 8.94 -1.93 -6.05
CA SER A 34 9.56 -1.69 -4.73
C SER A 34 9.98 -0.23 -4.54
N GLU A 35 10.63 0.35 -5.54
CA GLU A 35 11.10 1.74 -5.51
C GLU A 35 9.93 2.76 -5.49
N ILE A 36 8.87 2.52 -6.26
CA ILE A 36 7.66 3.35 -6.23
C ILE A 36 6.99 3.24 -4.85
N ALA A 37 6.88 2.03 -4.30
CA ALA A 37 6.31 1.81 -2.98
C ALA A 37 7.06 2.60 -1.89
N MET A 38 8.39 2.63 -1.94
CA MET A 38 9.21 3.42 -1.03
C MET A 38 8.90 4.92 -1.15
N LEU A 39 8.79 5.45 -2.37
CA LEU A 39 8.49 6.87 -2.60
C LEU A 39 7.08 7.25 -2.15
N ILE A 40 6.07 6.40 -2.41
CA ILE A 40 4.71 6.60 -1.88
C ILE A 40 4.72 6.54 -0.35
N GLY A 41 5.46 5.58 0.22
CA GLY A 41 5.62 5.44 1.67
C GLY A 41 6.24 6.67 2.33
N TYR A 42 7.21 7.30 1.67
CA TYR A 42 7.81 8.56 2.14
C TYR A 42 6.75 9.67 2.29
N GLU A 43 5.90 9.87 1.29
CA GLU A 43 4.81 10.86 1.39
C GLU A 43 3.75 10.43 2.41
N ALA A 44 3.40 9.13 2.44
CA ALA A 44 2.41 8.60 3.36
C ALA A 44 2.85 8.65 4.85
N THR A 45 4.12 8.91 5.14
CA THR A 45 4.65 9.04 6.50
C THR A 45 4.87 10.47 6.95
N LYS A 46 4.62 11.45 6.10
CA LYS A 46 4.94 12.87 6.31
C LYS A 46 4.30 13.50 7.55
N ASP A 47 3.13 13.03 7.93
CA ASP A 47 2.32 13.56 9.04
C ASP A 47 2.31 12.63 10.27
N LEU A 48 3.23 11.66 10.33
CA LEU A 48 3.35 10.82 11.52
C LEU A 48 3.72 11.65 12.76
N PRO A 49 3.08 11.36 13.91
CA PRO A 49 3.32 12.14 15.11
C PRO A 49 4.73 11.93 15.64
N LEU A 50 5.33 13.03 16.12
CA LEU A 50 6.65 13.05 16.74
C LEU A 50 6.51 13.37 18.23
N GLU A 51 7.45 12.89 19.03
CA GLU A 51 7.64 13.25 20.44
C GLU A 51 9.08 13.68 20.69
N GLU A 52 9.29 14.53 21.68
CA GLU A 52 10.61 14.97 22.11
C GLU A 52 11.20 13.97 23.11
N VAL A 53 12.46 13.61 22.89
CA VAL A 53 13.21 12.67 23.74
C VAL A 53 14.57 13.22 24.02
N GLU A 54 14.98 13.20 25.31
CA GLU A 54 16.35 13.53 25.69
C GLU A 54 17.30 12.42 25.28
N ILE A 55 18.37 12.81 24.62
CA ILE A 55 19.47 11.93 24.23
C ILE A 55 20.82 12.51 24.63
N GLU A 56 21.86 11.69 24.60
CA GLU A 56 23.24 12.13 24.71
C GLU A 56 23.96 11.87 23.38
N THR A 57 24.49 12.94 22.79
CA THR A 57 25.37 12.87 21.64
C THR A 57 26.80 12.66 22.10
N PRO A 58 27.77 12.36 21.23
CA PRO A 58 29.20 12.34 21.61
C PRO A 58 29.73 13.65 22.19
N ILE A 59 28.97 14.75 22.08
CA ILE A 59 29.40 16.08 22.49
C ILE A 59 28.63 16.59 23.71
N CYS A 60 27.29 16.43 23.73
CA CYS A 60 26.46 16.97 24.81
C CYS A 60 25.09 16.29 24.89
N LYS A 61 24.38 16.53 26.01
CA LYS A 61 22.95 16.20 26.14
C LYS A 61 22.12 17.18 25.30
N THR A 62 21.10 16.65 24.63
CA THR A 62 20.18 17.44 23.80
C THR A 62 18.83 16.76 23.68
N THR A 63 17.85 17.48 23.14
CA THR A 63 16.51 16.95 22.84
C THR A 63 16.36 16.76 21.34
N VAL A 64 15.84 15.61 20.93
CA VAL A 64 15.55 15.28 19.53
C VAL A 64 14.12 14.83 19.36
N LYS A 65 13.60 14.93 18.13
CA LYS A 65 12.29 14.39 17.76
C LYS A 65 12.42 12.98 17.24
N GLN A 66 11.57 12.06 17.73
CA GLN A 66 11.43 10.73 17.22
C GLN A 66 9.95 10.40 16.99
N LEU A 67 9.68 9.34 16.20
CA LEU A 67 8.30 8.90 15.97
C LEU A 67 7.65 8.50 17.29
N LYS A 68 6.49 9.10 17.57
CA LYS A 68 5.72 8.84 18.78
C LYS A 68 5.09 7.46 18.74
N GLY A 69 5.08 6.78 19.89
CA GLY A 69 4.35 5.55 20.11
C GLY A 69 4.87 4.34 19.33
N LYS A 70 3.97 3.40 19.04
CA LYS A 70 4.30 2.20 18.25
C LYS A 70 4.42 2.55 16.78
N LYS A 71 5.48 2.01 16.15
CA LYS A 71 5.79 2.23 14.74
C LYS A 71 4.79 1.51 13.83
N LEU A 72 5.01 1.57 12.53
CA LEU A 72 4.11 1.05 11.50
C LEU A 72 3.97 -0.47 11.52
N ALA A 73 2.82 -0.93 10.99
CA ALA A 73 2.64 -2.27 10.47
C ALA A 73 2.32 -2.18 8.97
N LEU A 74 3.01 -2.99 8.18
CA LEU A 74 2.75 -3.17 6.75
C LEU A 74 1.87 -4.39 6.58
N VAL A 75 0.82 -4.26 5.78
CA VAL A 75 -0.11 -5.36 5.51
C VAL A 75 -0.32 -5.48 4.00
N PRO A 76 0.52 -6.26 3.31
CA PRO A 76 0.30 -6.57 1.90
C PRO A 76 -0.94 -7.44 1.72
N ILE A 77 -1.73 -7.11 0.70
CA ILE A 77 -2.77 -8.01 0.17
C ILE A 77 -2.08 -9.02 -0.74
N LEU A 78 -2.13 -10.29 -0.34
CA LEU A 78 -1.47 -11.36 -1.08
C LEU A 78 -2.18 -11.60 -2.44
N ARG A 79 -1.44 -11.91 -3.49
CA ARG A 79 0.02 -12.07 -3.61
C ARG A 79 0.73 -10.77 -3.98
N ALA A 80 0.10 -9.91 -4.81
CA ALA A 80 0.73 -8.78 -5.48
C ALA A 80 1.33 -7.73 -4.51
N GLY A 81 0.68 -7.49 -3.37
CA GLY A 81 1.16 -6.57 -2.35
C GLY A 81 2.55 -6.88 -1.79
N LEU A 82 3.00 -8.14 -1.86
CA LEU A 82 4.35 -8.52 -1.45
C LEU A 82 5.45 -7.77 -2.20
N GLY A 83 5.22 -7.42 -3.47
CA GLY A 83 6.19 -6.66 -4.26
C GLY A 83 6.48 -5.25 -3.73
N MET A 84 5.60 -4.71 -2.88
CA MET A 84 5.77 -3.39 -2.27
C MET A 84 6.50 -3.44 -0.92
N VAL A 85 6.59 -4.60 -0.28
CA VAL A 85 7.05 -4.73 1.12
C VAL A 85 8.51 -4.34 1.28
N ASP A 86 9.39 -4.81 0.41
CA ASP A 86 10.83 -4.56 0.51
C ASP A 86 11.16 -3.07 0.41
N GLY A 87 10.50 -2.35 -0.49
CA GLY A 87 10.64 -0.90 -0.62
C GLY A 87 10.21 -0.16 0.64
N MET A 88 9.08 -0.56 1.21
CA MET A 88 8.59 0.01 2.47
C MET A 88 9.51 -0.31 3.66
N LEU A 89 10.03 -1.53 3.76
CA LEU A 89 10.97 -1.92 4.81
C LEU A 89 12.33 -1.23 4.67
N SER A 90 12.76 -0.92 3.43
CA SER A 90 13.97 -0.11 3.21
C SER A 90 13.82 1.31 3.76
N LEU A 91 12.61 1.88 3.70
CA LEU A 91 12.30 3.18 4.29
C LEU A 91 12.09 3.11 5.81
N ILE A 92 11.39 2.07 6.27
CA ILE A 92 11.00 1.92 7.68
C ILE A 92 11.38 0.51 8.17
N PRO A 93 12.67 0.25 8.45
CA PRO A 93 13.16 -1.10 8.78
C PRO A 93 12.54 -1.70 10.06
N ALA A 94 12.03 -0.86 10.95
CA ALA A 94 11.39 -1.30 12.20
C ALA A 94 9.88 -1.59 12.06
N ALA A 95 9.30 -1.47 10.86
CA ALA A 95 7.91 -1.83 10.62
C ALA A 95 7.71 -3.34 10.82
N LYS A 96 6.59 -3.71 11.43
CA LYS A 96 6.17 -5.11 11.47
C LYS A 96 5.36 -5.44 10.22
N VAL A 97 5.40 -6.69 9.78
CA VAL A 97 4.66 -7.13 8.60
C VAL A 97 3.59 -8.13 9.01
N GLY A 98 2.35 -7.85 8.64
CA GLY A 98 1.24 -8.80 8.65
C GLY A 98 0.90 -9.17 7.21
N HIS A 99 0.04 -10.17 7.02
CA HIS A 99 -0.38 -10.60 5.69
C HIS A 99 -1.88 -10.89 5.68
N ILE A 100 -2.56 -10.44 4.63
CA ILE A 100 -3.96 -10.78 4.35
C ILE A 100 -4.01 -11.43 2.98
N GLY A 101 -4.53 -12.66 2.92
CA GLY A 101 -4.79 -13.38 1.69
C GLY A 101 -6.29 -13.37 1.38
N LEU A 102 -6.63 -12.83 0.21
CA LEU A 102 -7.99 -12.80 -0.31
C LEU A 102 -8.01 -13.44 -1.70
N TYR A 103 -9.05 -14.21 -1.98
CA TYR A 103 -9.36 -14.61 -3.36
C TYR A 103 -10.78 -14.17 -3.69
N ARG A 104 -11.06 -14.03 -4.97
CA ARG A 104 -12.41 -13.76 -5.44
C ARG A 104 -13.14 -15.08 -5.66
N ASP A 105 -14.20 -15.28 -4.92
CA ASP A 105 -15.08 -16.44 -5.10
C ASP A 105 -15.62 -16.47 -6.54
N PRO A 106 -15.48 -17.59 -7.27
CA PRO A 106 -15.82 -17.64 -8.68
C PRO A 106 -17.34 -17.56 -8.94
N GLU A 107 -18.18 -17.91 -7.97
CA GLU A 107 -19.64 -17.91 -8.11
C GLU A 107 -20.23 -16.56 -7.66
N THR A 108 -19.81 -16.06 -6.50
CA THR A 108 -20.37 -14.84 -5.91
C THR A 108 -19.60 -13.59 -6.29
N LEU A 109 -18.40 -13.71 -6.86
CA LEU A 109 -17.44 -12.65 -7.17
C LEU A 109 -17.04 -11.79 -5.96
N LYS A 110 -17.37 -12.23 -4.75
CA LYS A 110 -17.01 -11.54 -3.51
C LYS A 110 -15.61 -11.94 -3.05
N PRO A 111 -14.88 -11.02 -2.40
CA PRO A 111 -13.60 -11.37 -1.78
C PRO A 111 -13.83 -12.29 -0.57
N VAL A 112 -13.05 -13.37 -0.49
CA VAL A 112 -13.07 -14.35 0.59
C VAL A 112 -11.68 -14.42 1.20
N GLU A 113 -11.60 -14.34 2.54
CA GLU A 113 -10.36 -14.51 3.30
C GLU A 113 -9.94 -15.98 3.28
N TYR A 114 -8.68 -16.25 2.92
CA TYR A 114 -8.07 -17.57 3.09
C TYR A 114 -6.86 -17.54 4.04
N TYR A 115 -6.33 -16.35 4.33
CA TYR A 115 -5.20 -16.18 5.24
C TYR A 115 -5.21 -14.79 5.89
N CYS A 116 -5.02 -14.77 7.21
CA CYS A 116 -4.80 -13.52 7.94
C CYS A 116 -3.85 -13.76 9.10
N LYS A 117 -2.66 -13.15 9.04
CA LYS A 117 -1.68 -13.16 10.13
C LYS A 117 -1.18 -11.75 10.35
N LEU A 118 -1.53 -11.18 11.50
CA LEU A 118 -1.18 -9.81 11.88
C LEU A 118 -0.25 -9.80 13.10
N PRO A 119 0.57 -8.74 13.28
CA PRO A 119 1.25 -8.50 14.55
C PRO A 119 0.25 -8.44 15.70
N ALA A 120 0.60 -9.02 16.86
CA ALA A 120 -0.31 -9.07 18.02
C ALA A 120 -0.76 -7.69 18.51
N ASP A 121 0.06 -6.66 18.28
CA ASP A 121 -0.18 -5.27 18.62
C ASP A 121 -0.63 -4.41 17.43
N CYS A 122 -1.18 -5.03 16.38
CA CYS A 122 -1.58 -4.33 15.14
C CYS A 122 -2.59 -3.20 15.41
N ALA A 123 -3.50 -3.40 16.36
CA ALA A 123 -4.51 -2.41 16.76
C ALA A 123 -3.92 -1.10 17.35
N GLU A 124 -2.67 -1.12 17.80
CA GLU A 124 -1.98 0.02 18.39
C GLU A 124 -0.99 0.70 17.41
N ARG A 125 -0.94 0.24 16.14
CA ARG A 125 0.00 0.71 15.13
C ARG A 125 -0.70 1.53 14.04
N GLU A 126 0.08 2.38 13.38
CA GLU A 126 -0.28 2.90 12.07
C GLU A 126 -0.19 1.74 11.06
N VAL A 127 -1.30 1.37 10.42
CA VAL A 127 -1.37 0.23 9.50
C VAL A 127 -1.37 0.73 8.07
N PHE A 128 -0.37 0.31 7.29
CA PHE A 128 -0.27 0.60 5.87
C PHE A 128 -0.62 -0.66 5.09
N VAL A 129 -1.80 -0.65 4.49
CA VAL A 129 -2.23 -1.68 3.54
C VAL A 129 -1.58 -1.38 2.20
N VAL A 130 -0.92 -2.35 1.61
CA VAL A 130 -0.23 -2.18 0.33
C VAL A 130 -0.76 -3.18 -0.70
N ASP A 131 -1.16 -2.65 -1.85
CA ASP A 131 -1.62 -3.41 -3.00
C ASP A 131 -1.26 -2.62 -4.27
N PRO A 132 -0.56 -3.19 -5.26
CA PRO A 132 -0.18 -2.47 -6.47
C PRO A 132 -1.35 -1.86 -7.25
N MET A 133 -2.53 -2.44 -7.17
CA MET A 133 -3.65 -2.09 -8.06
C MET A 133 -4.96 -1.87 -7.31
N LEU A 134 -5.47 -0.65 -7.31
CA LEU A 134 -6.82 -0.33 -6.84
C LEU A 134 -7.76 -0.23 -8.07
N ALA A 135 -8.27 -1.39 -8.51
CA ALA A 135 -9.17 -1.48 -9.66
C ALA A 135 -10.64 -1.23 -9.26
N THR A 136 -11.38 -2.25 -8.88
CA THR A 136 -12.77 -2.13 -8.41
C THR A 136 -12.89 -1.78 -6.93
N GLY A 137 -11.81 -1.89 -6.17
CA GLY A 137 -11.76 -1.67 -4.72
C GLY A 137 -12.13 -2.88 -3.87
N GLY A 138 -12.71 -3.94 -4.44
CA GLY A 138 -13.26 -5.05 -3.66
C GLY A 138 -12.28 -5.70 -2.67
N SER A 139 -11.06 -6.04 -3.12
CA SER A 139 -10.04 -6.64 -2.24
C SER A 139 -9.57 -5.68 -1.15
N SER A 140 -9.32 -4.42 -1.50
CA SER A 140 -8.87 -3.40 -0.53
C SER A 140 -9.94 -3.11 0.50
N ILE A 141 -11.22 -3.00 0.09
CA ILE A 141 -12.37 -2.80 1.00
C ILE A 141 -12.46 -3.96 1.99
N ALA A 142 -12.41 -5.21 1.51
CA ALA A 142 -12.50 -6.38 2.37
C ALA A 142 -11.30 -6.51 3.32
N ALA A 143 -10.08 -6.25 2.85
CA ALA A 143 -8.88 -6.27 3.70
C ALA A 143 -8.95 -5.21 4.82
N ILE A 144 -9.39 -4.01 4.48
CA ILE A 144 -9.52 -2.91 5.45
C ILE A 144 -10.64 -3.19 6.44
N GLN A 145 -11.77 -3.74 6.00
CA GLN A 145 -12.83 -4.15 6.90
C GLN A 145 -12.33 -5.20 7.91
N LEU A 146 -11.61 -6.21 7.43
CA LEU A 146 -11.00 -7.24 8.29
C LEU A 146 -10.03 -6.63 9.33
N LEU A 147 -9.22 -5.65 8.95
CA LEU A 147 -8.34 -4.94 9.88
C LEU A 147 -9.13 -4.16 10.94
N LYS A 148 -10.21 -3.49 10.55
CA LYS A 148 -11.10 -2.79 11.49
C LYS A 148 -11.78 -3.76 12.47
N ASP A 149 -12.22 -4.90 11.99
CA ASP A 149 -12.83 -5.96 12.82
C ASP A 149 -11.82 -6.52 13.84
N LYS A 150 -10.52 -6.46 13.52
CA LYS A 150 -9.42 -6.82 14.45
C LYS A 150 -8.94 -5.64 15.32
N GLY A 151 -9.67 -4.52 15.30
CA GLY A 151 -9.44 -3.36 16.16
C GLY A 151 -8.42 -2.34 15.66
N CYS A 152 -7.91 -2.46 14.43
CA CYS A 152 -7.02 -1.46 13.84
C CYS A 152 -7.80 -0.16 13.57
N LYS A 153 -7.28 0.98 14.07
CA LYS A 153 -7.98 2.27 14.04
C LYS A 153 -7.38 3.26 13.05
N SER A 154 -6.08 3.19 12.83
CA SER A 154 -5.37 4.08 11.92
C SER A 154 -4.87 3.26 10.75
N ILE A 155 -5.49 3.44 9.59
CA ILE A 155 -5.24 2.65 8.39
C ILE A 155 -5.04 3.59 7.21
N ARG A 156 -4.02 3.34 6.39
CA ARG A 156 -3.78 4.00 5.11
C ARG A 156 -3.65 2.95 4.01
N LEU A 157 -4.16 3.25 2.83
CA LEU A 157 -4.02 2.40 1.63
C LEU A 157 -3.00 3.02 0.68
N LEU A 158 -2.01 2.23 0.28
CA LEU A 158 -0.97 2.63 -0.68
C LEU A 158 -1.08 1.75 -1.93
N CYS A 159 -1.24 2.39 -3.10
CA CYS A 159 -1.36 1.72 -4.39
C CYS A 159 -0.39 2.30 -5.41
N ILE A 160 0.13 1.46 -6.31
CA ILE A 160 0.98 1.91 -7.42
C ILE A 160 0.13 2.62 -8.47
N ILE A 161 -0.96 1.98 -8.91
CA ILE A 161 -1.96 2.58 -9.80
C ILE A 161 -3.37 2.37 -9.27
N ALA A 162 -4.27 3.29 -9.62
CA ALA A 162 -5.68 3.20 -9.27
C ALA A 162 -6.58 3.64 -10.41
N ALA A 163 -7.81 3.11 -10.44
CA ALA A 163 -8.90 3.62 -11.25
C ALA A 163 -9.81 4.52 -10.41
N PRO A 164 -10.43 5.56 -10.98
CA PRO A 164 -11.37 6.44 -10.28
C PRO A 164 -12.51 5.68 -9.60
N GLU A 165 -13.02 4.62 -10.25
CA GLU A 165 -14.08 3.78 -9.74
C GLU A 165 -13.70 3.08 -8.43
N GLY A 166 -12.45 2.55 -8.36
CA GLY A 166 -11.92 1.91 -7.15
C GLY A 166 -11.71 2.90 -6.01
N VAL A 167 -11.21 4.09 -6.32
CA VAL A 167 -11.04 5.16 -5.33
C VAL A 167 -12.39 5.57 -4.76
N LYS A 168 -13.38 5.79 -5.62
CA LYS A 168 -14.74 6.13 -5.20
C LYS A 168 -15.33 5.05 -4.29
N ALA A 169 -15.26 3.78 -4.69
CA ALA A 169 -15.75 2.66 -3.90
C ALA A 169 -15.07 2.58 -2.53
N MET A 170 -13.75 2.81 -2.47
CA MET A 170 -13.00 2.86 -1.21
C MET A 170 -13.46 4.01 -0.31
N GLN A 171 -13.65 5.22 -0.85
CA GLN A 171 -14.11 6.37 -0.08
C GLN A 171 -15.53 6.21 0.46
N GLU A 172 -16.41 5.53 -0.30
CA GLU A 172 -17.76 5.21 0.14
C GLU A 172 -17.78 4.16 1.26
N ALA A 173 -16.95 3.11 1.14
CA ALA A 173 -16.89 2.04 2.14
C ALA A 173 -16.09 2.45 3.40
N HIS A 174 -15.00 3.18 3.23
CA HIS A 174 -14.08 3.55 4.31
C HIS A 174 -13.68 5.03 4.22
N PRO A 175 -14.60 5.96 4.55
CA PRO A 175 -14.38 7.41 4.44
C PRO A 175 -13.34 7.96 5.42
N ASP A 176 -12.81 7.14 6.30
CA ASP A 176 -11.79 7.44 7.31
C ASP A 176 -10.39 6.93 6.93
N VAL A 177 -10.24 6.27 5.77
CA VAL A 177 -8.97 5.69 5.30
C VAL A 177 -8.36 6.55 4.21
N ASP A 178 -7.18 7.10 4.47
CA ASP A 178 -6.43 7.87 3.48
C ASP A 178 -5.83 6.95 2.40
N ILE A 179 -5.84 7.42 1.16
CA ILE A 179 -5.39 6.67 -0.02
C ILE A 179 -4.24 7.42 -0.68
N TYR A 180 -3.12 6.72 -0.87
CA TYR A 180 -1.92 7.22 -1.54
C TYR A 180 -1.68 6.42 -2.81
N ILE A 181 -1.53 7.09 -3.95
CA ILE A 181 -1.56 6.50 -5.28
C ILE A 181 -0.39 7.01 -6.11
N GLY A 182 0.40 6.11 -6.69
CA GLY A 182 1.50 6.48 -7.58
C GLY A 182 1.02 7.16 -8.87
N ALA A 183 -0.01 6.60 -9.51
CA ALA A 183 -0.69 7.25 -10.64
C ALA A 183 -2.17 6.88 -10.71
N MET A 184 -3.00 7.85 -11.04
CA MET A 184 -4.42 7.66 -11.34
C MET A 184 -4.58 7.36 -12.82
N ASP A 185 -5.18 6.23 -13.15
CA ASP A 185 -5.50 5.85 -14.52
C ASP A 185 -6.89 6.36 -14.95
N GLN A 186 -7.25 6.12 -16.22
CA GLN A 186 -8.43 6.76 -16.81
C GLN A 186 -9.74 6.14 -16.34
N LYS A 187 -9.83 4.79 -16.39
CA LYS A 187 -11.04 4.03 -16.06
C LYS A 187 -10.79 2.53 -16.01
N LEU A 188 -11.78 1.79 -15.56
CA LEU A 188 -11.84 0.34 -15.77
C LEU A 188 -12.40 0.00 -17.17
N ASN A 189 -11.92 -1.11 -17.74
CA ASN A 189 -12.55 -1.70 -18.92
C ASN A 189 -13.73 -2.61 -18.51
N ASP A 190 -14.44 -3.19 -19.50
CA ASP A 190 -15.63 -4.04 -19.29
C ASP A 190 -15.33 -5.32 -18.49
N HIS A 191 -14.05 -5.70 -18.36
CA HIS A 191 -13.59 -6.84 -17.56
C HIS A 191 -13.05 -6.45 -16.19
N GLY A 192 -13.15 -5.16 -15.81
CA GLY A 192 -12.68 -4.65 -14.52
C GLY A 192 -11.17 -4.45 -14.41
N TYR A 193 -10.44 -4.43 -15.53
CA TYR A 193 -9.02 -4.08 -15.56
C TYR A 193 -8.82 -2.58 -15.70
N ILE A 194 -7.77 -2.08 -15.04
CA ILE A 194 -7.40 -0.66 -15.13
C ILE A 194 -6.85 -0.37 -16.54
N GLY A 195 -7.33 0.69 -17.16
CA GLY A 195 -6.82 1.17 -18.45
C GLY A 195 -6.24 2.58 -18.36
N PRO A 196 -5.00 2.79 -18.89
CA PRO A 196 -4.12 1.90 -19.63
C PRO A 196 -3.50 0.76 -18.80
N GLY A 197 -3.40 0.88 -17.47
CA GLY A 197 -2.97 -0.19 -16.57
C GLY A 197 -1.50 -0.62 -16.72
N LEU A 198 -1.22 -1.80 -16.19
CA LEU A 198 0.10 -2.44 -16.26
C LEU A 198 0.02 -3.99 -16.37
N GLY A 199 -1.15 -4.52 -16.71
CA GLY A 199 -1.42 -5.96 -16.74
C GLY A 199 -1.71 -6.54 -15.36
N ASP A 200 -1.52 -7.85 -15.18
CA ASP A 200 -1.62 -8.50 -13.86
C ASP A 200 -0.33 -8.26 -13.07
N ALA A 201 -0.43 -7.47 -12.00
CA ALA A 201 0.74 -7.11 -11.20
C ALA A 201 1.35 -8.33 -10.49
N GLY A 202 0.52 -9.25 -9.98
CA GLY A 202 0.99 -10.46 -9.30
C GLY A 202 1.81 -11.35 -10.23
N ASP A 203 1.28 -11.66 -11.41
CA ASP A 203 1.96 -12.49 -12.39
C ASP A 203 3.27 -11.83 -12.87
N ARG A 204 3.27 -10.53 -13.09
CA ARG A 204 4.47 -9.78 -13.51
C ARG A 204 5.54 -9.67 -12.41
N ILE A 205 5.13 -9.53 -11.14
CA ILE A 205 6.05 -9.51 -9.99
C ILE A 205 6.71 -10.89 -9.81
N PHE A 206 5.94 -11.97 -9.96
CA PHE A 206 6.41 -13.32 -9.63
C PHE A 206 6.82 -14.17 -10.84
N GLY A 207 6.54 -13.69 -12.05
CA GLY A 207 6.89 -14.42 -13.28
C GLY A 207 6.04 -15.70 -13.44
N THR A 208 4.75 -15.64 -13.11
CA THR A 208 3.86 -16.81 -13.11
C THR A 208 3.04 -16.96 -14.39
N LYS A 209 3.33 -16.18 -15.41
CA LYS A 209 2.84 -16.33 -16.80
C LYS A 209 3.98 -16.30 -17.78
#